data_abc72fce11a99a6f7bda0b7770f5a37f
#
_entry.id   abc72fce11a99a6f7bda0b7770f5a37f
#
_cell.length_a   1.000
_cell.length_b   1.000
_cell.length_c   1.000
_cell.angle_alpha   90.00
_cell.angle_beta   90.00
_cell.angle_gamma   90.00
#
_symmetry.space_group_name_H-M   'P 1'
#
loop_
_entity.id
_entity.type
_entity.pdbx_description
1 polymer ?
#
loop_
_entity_poly.entity_id
_entity_poly.type
_entity_poly.pdbx_seq_one_letter_code
_entity_poly.pdbx_strand_id
1 'polypeptide(L)'
;MFRFFIQLILFSIFLTFSSYSKNYEKIIINGNERISNETILVFSEIQDNIPLDENSINEILKKLYKSGFFKDVTVKIENNNLTIDVLENPIIQTVLIEGIKRKKTEESLYEILSLKNRSSYNSTLIKKDEAAILSFLKDDGYYFSKVTSSYQDLGDNKIDLLYQIELGEKSKISKISFIGDKKFKDSTLKNIIISEEYKFWKFLS
;
A
#
# COMPACT_ATOMS: atom_id res chain seq x y z
N MET A 1 35.36 -12.25 -50.00
CA MET A 1 34.73 -10.91 -49.94
C MET A 1 33.23 -10.93 -50.20
N PHE A 2 32.73 -11.56 -51.22
CA PHE A 2 31.29 -11.58 -51.59
C PHE A 2 30.38 -12.21 -50.51
N ARG A 3 30.81 -13.29 -49.84
CA ARG A 3 30.04 -13.95 -48.77
C ARG A 3 29.96 -13.08 -47.49
N PHE A 4 30.95 -12.29 -47.22
CA PHE A 4 30.97 -11.35 -46.07
C PHE A 4 30.03 -10.18 -46.28
N PHE A 5 29.88 -9.73 -47.52
CA PHE A 5 28.95 -8.65 -47.90
C PHE A 5 27.48 -9.10 -47.80
N ILE A 6 27.18 -10.35 -48.13
CA ILE A 6 25.84 -10.92 -48.00
C ILE A 6 25.45 -11.09 -46.53
N GLN A 7 26.39 -11.52 -45.67
CA GLN A 7 26.15 -11.61 -44.22
C GLN A 7 25.94 -10.24 -43.59
N LEU A 8 26.65 -9.21 -44.02
CA LEU A 8 26.48 -7.84 -43.54
C LEU A 8 25.13 -7.25 -43.95
N ILE A 9 24.64 -7.53 -45.15
CA ILE A 9 23.32 -7.12 -45.64
C ILE A 9 22.21 -7.84 -44.90
N LEU A 10 22.34 -9.16 -44.64
CA LEU A 10 21.37 -9.93 -43.85
C LEU A 10 21.31 -9.46 -42.39
N PHE A 11 22.45 -9.06 -41.81
CA PHE A 11 22.50 -8.51 -40.44
C PHE A 11 21.88 -7.10 -40.37
N SER A 12 22.02 -6.29 -41.44
CA SER A 12 21.40 -4.95 -41.50
C SER A 12 19.87 -5.01 -41.61
N ILE A 13 19.29 -6.05 -42.22
CA ILE A 13 17.83 -6.23 -42.35
C ILE A 13 17.20 -6.62 -40.99
N PHE A 14 17.98 -7.26 -40.10
CA PHE A 14 17.51 -7.64 -38.76
C PHE A 14 17.42 -6.45 -37.77
N LEU A 15 17.98 -5.28 -38.09
CA LEU A 15 18.02 -4.11 -37.20
C LEU A 15 16.86 -3.13 -37.39
N THR A 16 15.95 -3.36 -38.32
CA THR A 16 14.76 -2.51 -38.50
C THR A 16 13.55 -3.05 -37.76
N PHE A 17 13.64 -3.22 -36.45
CA PHE A 17 12.44 -3.26 -35.65
C PHE A 17 11.91 -1.84 -35.56
N SER A 18 11.03 -1.49 -36.47
CA SER A 18 10.24 -0.25 -36.39
C SER A 18 9.36 -0.35 -35.18
N SER A 19 9.65 0.44 -34.15
CA SER A 19 8.70 0.70 -33.06
C SER A 19 7.44 1.32 -33.70
N TYR A 20 6.36 0.56 -33.74
CA TYR A 20 5.08 1.02 -34.27
C TYR A 20 4.45 1.94 -33.24
N SER A 21 4.70 3.24 -33.38
CA SER A 21 4.00 4.27 -32.60
C SER A 21 2.63 4.49 -33.25
N LYS A 22 1.55 4.28 -32.51
CA LYS A 22 0.18 4.55 -32.96
C LYS A 22 -0.24 5.94 -32.49
N ASN A 23 -0.66 6.79 -33.45
CA ASN A 23 -1.35 8.03 -33.12
C ASN A 23 -2.81 7.73 -32.79
N TYR A 24 -3.40 8.52 -31.90
CA TYR A 24 -4.83 8.49 -31.60
C TYR A 24 -5.45 9.86 -31.89
N GLU A 25 -6.73 9.86 -32.27
CA GLU A 25 -7.48 11.08 -32.57
C GLU A 25 -8.35 11.52 -31.41
N LYS A 26 -8.79 10.55 -30.59
CA LYS A 26 -9.70 10.80 -29.48
C LYS A 26 -9.38 9.89 -28.29
N ILE A 27 -9.60 10.39 -27.08
CA ILE A 27 -9.58 9.59 -25.85
C ILE A 27 -11.01 9.24 -25.48
N ILE A 28 -11.27 7.95 -25.21
CA ILE A 28 -12.54 7.42 -24.77
C ILE A 28 -12.30 6.80 -23.39
N ILE A 29 -13.05 7.22 -22.39
CA ILE A 29 -12.96 6.71 -21.02
C ILE A 29 -14.31 6.06 -20.67
N ASN A 30 -14.26 4.83 -20.16
CA ASN A 30 -15.42 4.04 -19.82
C ASN A 30 -15.28 3.45 -18.42
N GLY A 31 -16.41 3.15 -17.76
CA GLY A 31 -16.45 2.44 -16.47
C GLY A 31 -16.19 3.32 -15.25
N ASN A 32 -15.97 4.61 -15.45
CA ASN A 32 -15.90 5.56 -14.34
C ASN A 32 -17.31 5.97 -13.91
N GLU A 33 -17.57 5.89 -12.63
CA GLU A 33 -18.87 6.24 -12.03
C GLU A 33 -18.76 7.53 -11.20
N ARG A 34 -17.74 7.64 -10.39
CA ARG A 34 -17.46 8.69 -9.40
C ARG A 34 -16.39 9.67 -9.85
N ILE A 35 -15.38 9.13 -10.51
CA ILE A 35 -14.19 9.89 -10.92
C ILE A 35 -14.44 10.46 -12.32
N SER A 36 -14.32 11.77 -12.46
CA SER A 36 -14.57 12.42 -13.76
C SER A 36 -13.49 12.05 -14.78
N ASN A 37 -13.85 12.15 -16.06
CA ASN A 37 -12.93 11.92 -17.18
C ASN A 37 -11.69 12.82 -17.06
N GLU A 38 -11.89 14.10 -16.69
CA GLU A 38 -10.81 15.07 -16.52
C GLU A 38 -9.84 14.65 -15.43
N THR A 39 -10.35 14.10 -14.33
CA THR A 39 -9.52 13.58 -13.23
C THR A 39 -8.70 12.37 -13.67
N ILE A 40 -9.29 11.47 -14.46
CA ILE A 40 -8.57 10.31 -15.02
C ILE A 40 -7.46 10.78 -15.98
N LEU A 41 -7.73 11.76 -16.82
CA LEU A 41 -6.74 12.36 -17.71
C LEU A 41 -5.59 12.99 -16.93
N VAL A 42 -5.88 13.71 -15.86
CA VAL A 42 -4.83 14.30 -14.99
C VAL A 42 -3.97 13.21 -14.35
N PHE A 43 -4.56 12.13 -13.83
CA PHE A 43 -3.78 11.03 -13.25
C PHE A 43 -2.97 10.25 -14.28
N SER A 44 -3.47 10.11 -15.50
CA SER A 44 -2.77 9.42 -16.58
C SER A 44 -1.60 10.23 -17.13
N GLU A 45 -1.59 11.56 -16.90
CA GLU A 45 -0.63 12.52 -17.47
C GLU A 45 -0.48 12.38 -18.98
N ILE A 46 -1.57 12.04 -19.67
CA ILE A 46 -1.59 11.95 -21.13
C ILE A 46 -1.48 13.37 -21.69
N GLN A 47 -0.49 13.55 -22.57
CA GLN A 47 -0.32 14.80 -23.30
C GLN A 47 -0.95 14.64 -24.69
N ASP A 48 -1.67 15.67 -25.14
CA ASP A 48 -2.28 15.70 -26.45
C ASP A 48 -1.25 15.54 -27.57
N ASN A 49 -1.61 14.76 -28.59
CA ASN A 49 -0.81 14.59 -29.84
C ASN A 49 0.57 13.91 -29.69
N ILE A 50 0.85 13.21 -28.58
CA ILE A 50 2.05 12.38 -28.50
C ILE A 50 1.73 10.98 -29.02
N PRO A 51 2.54 10.48 -29.97
CA PRO A 51 2.40 9.10 -30.43
C PRO A 51 2.63 8.15 -29.26
N LEU A 52 1.66 7.26 -28.98
CA LEU A 52 1.78 6.29 -27.90
C LEU A 52 2.41 5.00 -28.41
N ASP A 53 3.51 4.64 -27.81
CA ASP A 53 4.13 3.33 -27.90
C ASP A 53 3.71 2.44 -26.72
N GLU A 54 4.15 1.20 -26.72
CA GLU A 54 3.87 0.25 -25.64
C GLU A 54 4.37 0.73 -24.27
N ASN A 55 5.50 1.46 -24.24
CA ASN A 55 6.07 2.01 -23.01
C ASN A 55 5.18 3.11 -22.44
N SER A 56 4.70 4.00 -23.29
CA SER A 56 3.78 5.08 -22.92
C SER A 56 2.46 4.53 -22.35
N ILE A 57 1.89 3.48 -22.96
CA ILE A 57 0.70 2.79 -22.45
C ILE A 57 0.97 2.18 -21.07
N ASN A 58 2.11 1.52 -20.88
CA ASN A 58 2.50 0.94 -19.61
C ASN A 58 2.71 2.01 -18.51
N GLU A 59 3.25 3.18 -18.87
CA GLU A 59 3.38 4.29 -17.91
C GLU A 59 2.01 4.87 -17.50
N ILE A 60 1.09 5.02 -18.44
CA ILE A 60 -0.31 5.41 -18.16
C ILE A 60 -0.94 4.41 -17.18
N LEU A 61 -0.84 3.12 -17.46
CA LEU A 61 -1.35 2.06 -16.57
C LEU A 61 -0.76 2.17 -15.16
N LYS A 62 0.56 2.30 -15.03
CA LYS A 62 1.24 2.45 -13.74
C LYS A 62 0.74 3.66 -12.96
N LYS A 63 0.58 4.81 -13.63
CA LYS A 63 0.11 6.05 -13.00
C LYS A 63 -1.32 5.91 -12.51
N LEU A 64 -2.22 5.33 -13.31
CA LEU A 64 -3.60 5.09 -12.93
C LEU A 64 -3.70 4.11 -11.75
N TYR A 65 -2.98 2.98 -11.75
CA TYR A 65 -2.92 2.09 -10.60
C TYR A 65 -2.30 2.74 -9.35
N LYS A 66 -1.25 3.54 -9.52
CA LYS A 66 -0.59 4.25 -8.41
C LYS A 66 -1.50 5.28 -7.73
N SER A 67 -2.49 5.81 -8.45
CA SER A 67 -3.49 6.73 -7.89
C SER A 67 -4.30 6.08 -6.75
N GLY A 68 -4.43 4.75 -6.76
CA GLY A 68 -5.18 3.97 -5.76
C GLY A 68 -6.70 4.01 -5.93
N PHE A 69 -7.21 4.70 -6.96
CA PHE A 69 -8.65 4.82 -7.18
C PHE A 69 -9.25 3.66 -7.97
N PHE A 70 -8.43 2.91 -8.68
CA PHE A 70 -8.89 1.89 -9.62
C PHE A 70 -8.51 0.49 -9.16
N LYS A 71 -9.48 -0.42 -9.24
CA LYS A 71 -9.31 -1.86 -9.03
C LYS A 71 -8.73 -2.53 -10.27
N ASP A 72 -9.18 -2.06 -11.43
CA ASP A 72 -8.71 -2.53 -12.72
C ASP A 72 -8.66 -1.39 -13.73
N VAL A 73 -7.67 -1.45 -14.64
CA VAL A 73 -7.47 -0.48 -15.71
C VAL A 73 -6.99 -1.20 -16.95
N THR A 74 -7.66 -0.96 -18.05
CA THR A 74 -7.21 -1.41 -19.38
C THR A 74 -7.00 -0.18 -20.28
N VAL A 75 -5.85 -0.12 -20.92
CA VAL A 75 -5.52 0.94 -21.91
C VAL A 75 -5.20 0.31 -23.24
N LYS A 76 -5.89 0.71 -24.28
CA LYS A 76 -5.69 0.17 -25.64
C LYS A 76 -5.96 1.21 -26.70
N ILE A 77 -5.36 1.02 -27.88
CA ILE A 77 -5.63 1.85 -29.06
C ILE A 77 -6.41 1.00 -30.05
N GLU A 78 -7.69 1.35 -30.24
CA GLU A 78 -8.60 0.72 -31.18
C GLU A 78 -9.26 1.75 -32.08
N ASN A 79 -9.33 1.46 -33.39
CA ASN A 79 -9.94 2.34 -34.38
C ASN A 79 -9.46 3.79 -34.30
N ASN A 80 -8.15 3.98 -34.09
CA ASN A 80 -7.52 5.29 -33.93
C ASN A 80 -7.96 6.08 -32.69
N ASN A 81 -8.58 5.42 -31.69
CA ASN A 81 -8.94 6.00 -30.41
C ASN A 81 -8.11 5.36 -29.30
N LEU A 82 -7.69 6.17 -28.32
CA LEU A 82 -7.14 5.69 -27.06
C LEU A 82 -8.32 5.40 -26.12
N THR A 83 -8.57 4.12 -25.87
CA THR A 83 -9.63 3.69 -24.95
C THR A 83 -9.04 3.34 -23.60
N ILE A 84 -9.57 3.93 -22.55
CA ILE A 84 -9.23 3.68 -21.15
C ILE A 84 -10.47 3.14 -20.47
N ASP A 85 -10.49 1.85 -20.20
CA ASP A 85 -11.55 1.21 -19.44
C ASP A 85 -11.10 1.09 -17.98
N VAL A 86 -11.88 1.60 -17.03
CA VAL A 86 -11.55 1.59 -15.61
C VAL A 86 -12.64 0.89 -14.81
N LEU A 87 -12.23 0.26 -13.72
CA LEU A 87 -13.11 -0.23 -12.67
C LEU A 87 -12.67 0.43 -11.36
N GLU A 88 -13.54 1.24 -10.77
CA GLU A 88 -13.20 1.97 -9.55
C GLU A 88 -13.12 1.06 -8.31
N ASN A 89 -12.17 1.36 -7.42
CA ASN A 89 -12.16 0.76 -6.09
C ASN A 89 -13.37 1.22 -5.28
N PRO A 90 -13.95 0.37 -4.41
CA PRO A 90 -15.04 0.80 -3.54
C PRO A 90 -14.58 1.90 -2.57
N ILE A 91 -15.55 2.69 -2.12
CA ILE A 91 -15.34 3.66 -1.04
C ILE A 91 -15.50 2.97 0.31
N ILE A 92 -14.58 3.24 1.21
CA ILE A 92 -14.70 2.88 2.62
C ILE A 92 -15.71 3.85 3.25
N GLN A 93 -16.91 3.36 3.58
CA GLN A 93 -17.91 4.16 4.25
C GLN A 93 -17.51 4.38 5.71
N THR A 94 -17.14 3.30 6.40
CA THR A 94 -16.71 3.34 7.81
C THR A 94 -15.45 2.49 7.98
N VAL A 95 -14.49 2.99 8.77
CA VAL A 95 -13.38 2.21 9.30
C VAL A 95 -13.70 1.86 10.74
N LEU A 96 -13.69 0.57 11.07
CA LEU A 96 -13.95 0.03 12.39
C LEU A 96 -12.69 -0.61 12.97
N ILE A 97 -12.45 -0.41 14.26
CA ILE A 97 -11.38 -1.09 15.02
C ILE A 97 -12.04 -1.86 16.16
N GLU A 98 -11.82 -3.16 16.20
CA GLU A 98 -12.33 -4.04 17.26
C GLU A 98 -11.19 -4.69 18.05
N GLY A 99 -11.48 -5.11 19.29
CA GLY A 99 -10.51 -5.77 20.19
C GLY A 99 -9.78 -4.83 21.13
N ILE A 100 -9.99 -3.52 21.04
CA ILE A 100 -9.41 -2.51 21.94
C ILE A 100 -10.46 -2.02 22.92
N LYS A 101 -10.17 -2.14 24.24
CA LYS A 101 -11.09 -1.71 25.30
C LYS A 101 -10.91 -0.24 25.71
N ARG A 102 -9.69 0.30 25.56
CA ARG A 102 -9.36 1.67 25.97
C ARG A 102 -9.67 2.64 24.85
N LYS A 103 -10.63 3.52 25.04
CA LYS A 103 -11.03 4.54 24.05
C LYS A 103 -9.86 5.40 23.57
N LYS A 104 -8.99 5.85 24.47
CA LYS A 104 -7.80 6.64 24.10
C LYS A 104 -6.85 5.88 23.18
N THR A 105 -6.66 4.57 23.40
CA THR A 105 -5.83 3.73 22.53
C THR A 105 -6.49 3.57 21.16
N GLU A 106 -7.79 3.35 21.13
CA GLU A 106 -8.57 3.27 19.89
C GLU A 106 -8.47 4.57 19.07
N GLU A 107 -8.65 5.73 19.70
CA GLU A 107 -8.49 7.05 19.09
C GLU A 107 -7.08 7.23 18.49
N SER A 108 -6.03 6.86 19.24
CA SER A 108 -4.65 6.93 18.75
C SER A 108 -4.40 5.99 17.57
N LEU A 109 -5.04 4.81 17.55
CA LEU A 109 -4.98 3.90 16.41
C LEU A 109 -5.65 4.51 15.18
N TYR A 110 -6.83 5.13 15.33
CA TYR A 110 -7.46 5.84 14.21
C TYR A 110 -6.58 6.94 13.63
N GLU A 111 -5.79 7.63 14.44
CA GLU A 111 -4.90 8.70 13.95
C GLU A 111 -3.79 8.17 13.04
N ILE A 112 -3.22 7.01 13.34
CA ILE A 112 -2.09 6.44 12.59
C ILE A 112 -2.51 5.72 11.30
N LEU A 113 -3.79 5.39 11.12
CA LEU A 113 -4.27 4.73 9.91
C LEU A 113 -4.09 5.64 8.69
N SER A 114 -3.68 5.07 7.57
CA SER A 114 -3.65 5.73 6.26
C SER A 114 -5.04 5.79 5.64
N LEU A 115 -5.84 4.72 5.83
CA LEU A 115 -7.20 4.65 5.33
C LEU A 115 -8.18 5.25 6.35
N LYS A 116 -9.06 6.10 5.85
CA LYS A 116 -10.08 6.80 6.64
C LYS A 116 -11.45 6.59 6.00
N ASN A 117 -12.48 7.02 6.71
CA ASN A 117 -13.83 7.11 6.13
C ASN A 117 -13.78 7.94 4.84
N ARG A 118 -14.47 7.51 3.80
CA ARG A 118 -14.51 8.09 2.46
C ARG A 118 -13.22 7.95 1.62
N SER A 119 -12.20 7.22 2.10
CA SER A 119 -11.06 6.82 1.27
C SER A 119 -11.47 5.75 0.28
N SER A 120 -10.81 5.68 -0.88
CA SER A 120 -10.89 4.51 -1.76
C SER A 120 -10.18 3.33 -1.12
N TYR A 121 -10.76 2.14 -1.27
CA TYR A 121 -10.14 0.89 -0.84
C TYR A 121 -8.77 0.71 -1.52
N ASN A 122 -7.78 0.32 -0.75
CA ASN A 122 -6.45 0.04 -1.26
C ASN A 122 -5.79 -1.06 -0.42
N SER A 123 -5.60 -2.23 -1.01
CA SER A 123 -5.04 -3.40 -0.31
C SER A 123 -3.62 -3.18 0.21
N THR A 124 -2.82 -2.37 -0.50
CA THR A 124 -1.45 -2.02 -0.06
C THR A 124 -1.49 -1.13 1.18
N LEU A 125 -2.41 -0.15 1.23
CA LEU A 125 -2.58 0.69 2.41
C LEU A 125 -3.16 -0.08 3.59
N ILE A 126 -4.05 -1.06 3.37
CA ILE A 126 -4.53 -1.96 4.42
C ILE A 126 -3.35 -2.69 5.09
N LYS A 127 -2.44 -3.27 4.30
CA LYS A 127 -1.25 -3.96 4.83
C LYS A 127 -0.31 -3.01 5.58
N LYS A 128 -0.18 -1.78 5.10
CA LYS A 128 0.57 -0.73 5.80
C LYS A 128 -0.08 -0.38 7.13
N ASP A 129 -1.39 -0.26 7.18
CA ASP A 129 -2.15 0.06 8.38
C ASP A 129 -2.09 -1.09 9.40
N GLU A 130 -2.23 -2.36 8.97
CA GLU A 130 -2.02 -3.54 9.82
C GLU A 130 -0.62 -3.51 10.48
N ALA A 131 0.42 -3.21 9.71
CA ALA A 131 1.79 -3.10 10.22
C ALA A 131 1.96 -1.91 11.18
N ALA A 132 1.33 -0.77 10.91
CA ALA A 132 1.34 0.40 11.78
C ALA A 132 0.64 0.12 13.12
N ILE A 133 -0.51 -0.55 13.11
CA ILE A 133 -1.22 -1.00 14.31
C ILE A 133 -0.34 -1.94 15.14
N LEU A 134 0.25 -2.96 14.50
CA LEU A 134 1.15 -3.90 15.18
C LEU A 134 2.36 -3.20 15.81
N SER A 135 2.97 -2.24 15.11
CA SER A 135 4.08 -1.45 15.66
C SER A 135 3.64 -0.65 16.88
N PHE A 136 2.53 0.07 16.80
CA PHE A 136 1.97 0.84 17.90
C PHE A 136 1.70 -0.03 19.15
N LEU A 137 1.08 -1.19 18.94
CA LEU A 137 0.78 -2.13 20.02
C LEU A 137 2.05 -2.73 20.65
N LYS A 138 3.07 -2.99 19.84
CA LYS A 138 4.37 -3.46 20.29
C LYS A 138 5.07 -2.42 21.16
N ASP A 139 5.01 -1.16 20.78
CA ASP A 139 5.58 -0.05 21.56
C ASP A 139 4.86 0.12 22.91
N ASP A 140 3.56 -0.20 22.98
CA ASP A 140 2.81 -0.29 24.26
C ASP A 140 3.01 -1.63 25.01
N GLY A 141 3.90 -2.50 24.53
CA GLY A 141 4.30 -3.77 25.18
C GLY A 141 3.49 -5.00 24.78
N TYR A 142 2.60 -4.92 23.82
CA TYR A 142 1.83 -6.06 23.30
C TYR A 142 2.52 -6.74 22.13
N TYR A 143 3.61 -7.46 22.39
CA TYR A 143 4.47 -8.06 21.38
C TYR A 143 3.83 -9.21 20.60
N PHE A 144 2.80 -9.84 21.14
CA PHE A 144 2.13 -11.01 20.56
C PHE A 144 0.74 -10.68 20.02
N SER A 145 0.46 -9.41 19.79
CA SER A 145 -0.78 -8.98 19.15
C SER A 145 -0.88 -9.52 17.75
N LYS A 146 -2.12 -9.78 17.32
CA LYS A 146 -2.46 -10.08 15.94
C LYS A 146 -3.44 -9.04 15.42
N VAL A 147 -3.30 -8.67 14.18
CA VAL A 147 -4.20 -7.77 13.46
C VAL A 147 -4.62 -8.44 12.17
N THR A 148 -5.91 -8.50 11.94
CA THR A 148 -6.50 -8.98 10.70
C THR A 148 -7.47 -7.93 10.18
N SER A 149 -7.52 -7.76 8.87
CA SER A 149 -8.47 -6.87 8.22
C SER A 149 -9.49 -7.68 7.42
N SER A 150 -10.72 -7.21 7.43
CA SER A 150 -11.81 -7.70 6.60
C SER A 150 -12.67 -6.52 6.15
N TYR A 151 -13.49 -6.73 5.14
CA TYR A 151 -14.46 -5.73 4.73
C TYR A 151 -15.82 -6.35 4.49
N GLN A 152 -16.87 -5.57 4.74
CA GLN A 152 -18.24 -5.91 4.41
C GLN A 152 -18.67 -5.09 3.21
N ASP A 153 -19.16 -5.76 2.17
CA ASP A 153 -19.76 -5.10 1.01
C ASP A 153 -21.15 -4.58 1.37
N LEU A 154 -21.38 -3.29 1.12
CA LEU A 154 -22.64 -2.61 1.39
C LEU A 154 -23.46 -2.39 0.10
N GLY A 155 -22.94 -2.79 -1.06
CA GLY A 155 -23.49 -2.40 -2.36
C GLY A 155 -23.09 -0.99 -2.80
N ASP A 156 -23.52 -0.57 -3.98
CA ASP A 156 -23.23 0.76 -4.55
C ASP A 156 -21.74 1.14 -4.50
N ASN A 157 -20.86 0.18 -4.74
CA ASN A 157 -19.40 0.33 -4.68
C ASN A 157 -18.90 0.93 -3.34
N LYS A 158 -19.50 0.50 -2.21
CA LYS A 158 -19.17 0.92 -0.85
C LYS A 158 -18.87 -0.28 0.03
N ILE A 159 -17.97 -0.10 0.98
CA ILE A 159 -17.61 -1.12 1.97
C ILE A 159 -17.46 -0.50 3.36
N ASP A 160 -17.65 -1.31 4.40
CA ASP A 160 -17.10 -1.05 5.73
C ASP A 160 -15.82 -1.87 5.91
N LEU A 161 -14.75 -1.21 6.38
CA LEU A 161 -13.45 -1.83 6.63
C LEU A 161 -13.30 -2.07 8.13
N LEU A 162 -13.02 -3.32 8.52
CA LEU A 162 -12.80 -3.73 9.89
C LEU A 162 -11.34 -4.15 10.11
N TYR A 163 -10.68 -3.55 11.09
CA TYR A 163 -9.43 -4.04 11.69
C TYR A 163 -9.76 -4.75 13.00
N GLN A 164 -9.61 -6.06 13.00
CA GLN A 164 -9.81 -6.90 14.19
C GLN A 164 -8.48 -7.16 14.88
N ILE A 165 -8.40 -6.80 16.17
CA ILE A 165 -7.18 -6.85 16.97
C ILE A 165 -7.32 -7.86 18.09
N GLU A 166 -6.41 -8.82 18.13
CA GLU A 166 -6.18 -9.70 19.26
C GLU A 166 -4.95 -9.19 20.02
N LEU A 167 -5.14 -8.51 21.15
CA LEU A 167 -4.05 -7.89 21.90
C LEU A 167 -3.05 -8.89 22.46
N GLY A 168 -3.52 -10.05 22.93
CA GLY A 168 -2.72 -10.96 23.73
C GLY A 168 -2.36 -10.39 25.11
N GLU A 169 -1.39 -10.98 25.76
CA GLU A 169 -0.90 -10.53 27.04
C GLU A 169 0.20 -9.47 26.89
N LYS A 170 0.19 -8.48 27.78
CA LYS A 170 1.26 -7.47 27.84
C LYS A 170 2.56 -8.11 28.32
N SER A 171 3.62 -7.97 27.53
CA SER A 171 4.93 -8.53 27.85
C SER A 171 5.56 -7.82 29.05
N LYS A 172 6.23 -8.59 29.88
CA LYS A 172 6.89 -8.11 31.10
C LYS A 172 8.32 -8.64 31.14
N ILE A 173 9.26 -7.80 31.58
CA ILE A 173 10.65 -8.23 31.77
C ILE A 173 10.70 -9.11 33.01
N SER A 174 10.95 -10.40 32.84
CA SER A 174 11.05 -11.35 33.96
C SER A 174 12.37 -11.17 34.70
N LYS A 175 13.49 -11.00 34.01
CA LYS A 175 14.83 -10.88 34.59
C LYS A 175 15.76 -10.07 33.69
N ILE A 176 16.60 -9.25 34.31
CA ILE A 176 17.68 -8.53 33.65
C ILE A 176 19.00 -9.09 34.18
N SER A 177 19.89 -9.53 33.30
CA SER A 177 21.22 -10.05 33.63
C SER A 177 22.28 -9.33 32.84
N PHE A 178 23.42 -9.03 33.45
CA PHE A 178 24.58 -8.43 32.81
C PHE A 178 25.65 -9.49 32.60
N ILE A 179 26.13 -9.60 31.38
CA ILE A 179 27.19 -10.54 30.98
C ILE A 179 28.42 -9.73 30.61
N GLY A 180 29.59 -10.07 31.17
CA GLY A 180 30.84 -9.40 30.89
C GLY A 180 31.73 -9.26 32.12
N ASP A 181 32.68 -8.32 32.12
CA ASP A 181 33.58 -8.03 33.24
C ASP A 181 32.76 -7.48 34.45
N LYS A 182 32.91 -8.13 35.60
CA LYS A 182 32.16 -7.81 36.83
C LYS A 182 32.74 -6.65 37.63
N LYS A 183 33.22 -5.62 36.95
CA LYS A 183 33.73 -4.38 37.57
C LYS A 183 32.66 -3.65 38.38
N PHE A 184 31.40 -3.81 38.02
CA PHE A 184 30.21 -3.25 38.68
C PHE A 184 29.26 -4.35 39.12
N LYS A 185 28.60 -4.17 40.26
CA LYS A 185 27.57 -5.09 40.73
C LYS A 185 26.31 -4.95 39.84
N ASP A 186 25.63 -6.06 39.56
CA ASP A 186 24.39 -6.08 38.78
C ASP A 186 23.33 -5.12 39.35
N SER A 187 23.26 -4.97 40.67
CA SER A 187 22.35 -4.02 41.29
C SER A 187 22.63 -2.56 40.95
N THR A 188 23.91 -2.19 40.82
CA THR A 188 24.31 -0.84 40.43
C THR A 188 23.95 -0.58 38.96
N LEU A 189 24.17 -1.57 38.09
CA LEU A 189 23.84 -1.47 36.68
C LEU A 189 22.32 -1.43 36.47
N LYS A 190 21.54 -2.20 37.22
CA LYS A 190 20.06 -2.18 37.19
C LYS A 190 19.47 -0.82 37.55
N ASN A 191 20.15 -0.05 38.42
CA ASN A 191 19.69 1.29 38.80
C ASN A 191 19.96 2.38 37.75
N ILE A 192 20.81 2.08 36.76
CA ILE A 192 21.17 3.04 35.69
C ILE A 192 20.26 2.86 34.47
N ILE A 193 19.76 1.65 34.22
CA ILE A 193 18.90 1.35 33.09
C ILE A 193 17.45 1.74 33.36
N ILE A 194 16.75 2.19 32.32
CA ILE A 194 15.32 2.58 32.40
C ILE A 194 14.39 1.37 32.54
N SER A 195 14.83 0.21 32.04
CA SER A 195 14.05 -1.02 32.08
C SER A 195 14.03 -1.64 33.46
N GLU A 196 12.88 -2.04 33.97
CA GLU A 196 12.71 -2.67 35.26
C GLU A 196 12.17 -4.10 35.14
N GLU A 197 12.64 -4.99 36.02
CA GLU A 197 12.05 -6.32 36.16
C GLU A 197 10.64 -6.24 36.73
N TYR A 198 9.72 -7.08 36.25
CA TYR A 198 8.37 -7.20 36.79
C TYR A 198 8.41 -7.75 38.21
N LYS A 199 7.84 -6.98 39.14
CA LYS A 199 7.66 -7.40 40.56
C LYS A 199 6.16 -7.40 40.86
N PHE A 200 5.60 -8.56 41.21
CA PHE A 200 4.15 -8.71 41.46
C PHE A 200 3.63 -7.82 42.59
N TRP A 201 4.46 -7.48 43.58
CA TRP A 201 4.07 -6.64 44.72
C TRP A 201 4.02 -5.12 44.38
N LYS A 202 4.55 -4.67 43.26
CA LYS A 202 4.36 -3.29 42.78
C LYS A 202 2.90 -2.96 42.44
N PHE A 203 2.02 -3.97 42.39
CA PHE A 203 0.58 -3.78 42.20
C PHE A 203 -0.13 -3.31 43.46
N LEU A 204 0.50 -3.39 44.64
CA LEU A 204 -0.06 -3.08 45.95
C LEU A 204 0.45 -1.77 46.57
N SER A 205 1.24 -0.98 45.83
CA SER A 205 1.78 0.30 46.30
C SER A 205 1.24 1.48 45.48
#